data_c2dab128515c42e9d920b275daf37cfd
#
_entry.id   c2dab128515c42e9d920b275daf37cfd
#
_cell.length_a   1.000
_cell.length_b   1.000
_cell.length_c   1.000
_cell.angle_alpha   90.00
_cell.angle_beta   90.00
_cell.angle_gamma   90.00
#
_symmetry.space_group_name_H-M   'P 1'
#
loop_
_entity.id
_entity.type
_entity.pdbx_description
1 polymer ?
#
loop_
_entity_poly.entity_id
_entity_poly.type
_entity_poly.pdbx_seq_one_letter_code
_entity_poly.pdbx_strand_id
1 'polypeptide(L)' 'FTSSKGTPKQRDGGNKNRLDFVQLRKDVEKCKDMGEIGKLKIRIYMNYKITEAQTKVVKGIFEKKEKELKNE' A
#
# COMPACT_ATOMS: atom_id res chain seq x y z
N PHE A 1 28.96 0.04 5.84
CA PHE A 1 28.63 0.32 5.64
C PHE A 1 27.84 0.34 5.64
N THR A 2 27.74 0.34 5.67
CA THR A 2 27.02 0.57 5.52
C THR A 2 26.24 0.61 5.75
N SER A 3 25.94 0.63 5.91
CA SER A 3 25.23 0.87 6.01
C SER A 3 24.57 1.04 6.36
N SER A 4 24.45 1.02 6.52
CA SER A 4 23.84 1.40 6.71
C SER A 4 23.31 1.71 6.97
N LYS A 5 23.30 1.54 7.09
CA LYS A 5 22.81 2.08 7.10
C LYS A 5 22.12 2.36 7.24
N GLY A 6 21.89 2.25 7.42
CA GLY A 6 21.07 2.76 7.42
C GLY A 6 20.23 2.70 7.66
N THR A 7 19.87 2.75 7.89
CA THR A 7 19.01 2.94 7.98
C THR A 7 18.31 3.19 8.46
N PRO A 8 17.99 3.33 8.55
CA PRO A 8 17.17 3.72 8.88
C PRO A 8 16.47 3.71 9.50
N LYS A 9 16.23 3.64 9.83
CA LYS A 9 15.61 3.75 10.20
C LYS A 9 14.90 4.06 10.77
N GLN A 10 14.61 4.16 11.00
CA GLN A 10 14.02 4.54 11.27
C GLN A 10 13.39 4.98 11.71
N ARG A 11 13.06 5.05 11.86
CA ARG A 11 12.51 5.64 12.21
C ARG A 11 11.57 5.89 12.55
N ASP A 12 11.15 5.87 12.54
CA ASP A 12 10.28 6.20 12.71
C ASP A 12 9.30 6.00 13.47
N GLY A 13 9.22 5.87 14.08
CA GLY A 13 8.62 5.59 15.19
C GLY A 13 7.24 5.91 15.53
N GLY A 14 6.84 7.00 15.76
CA GLY A 14 5.51 7.30 16.21
C GLY A 14 4.40 7.17 15.18
N ASN A 15 4.71 6.73 14.02
CA ASN A 15 3.74 6.73 12.91
C ASN A 15 3.26 5.34 12.55
N LYS A 16 2.88 4.58 13.53
CA LYS A 16 2.45 3.22 13.32
C LYS A 16 1.21 3.11 12.44
N ASN A 17 0.33 4.10 12.53
CA ASN A 17 -0.91 4.08 11.76
C ASN A 17 -0.79 4.78 10.42
N ARG A 18 0.39 5.17 10.07
CA ARG A 18 0.62 5.89 8.83
C ARG A 18 0.77 4.92 7.67
N LEU A 19 -0.01 5.16 6.63
CA LEU A 19 0.03 4.30 5.46
C LEU A 19 1.28 4.59 4.65
N ASP A 20 2.00 3.53 4.30
CA ASP A 20 3.19 3.63 3.47
C ASP A 20 2.82 3.28 2.04
N PHE A 21 2.77 4.28 1.18
CA PHE A 21 2.35 4.06 -0.21
C PHE A 21 3.34 3.19 -0.99
N VAL A 22 4.62 3.28 -0.63
CA VAL A 22 5.61 2.44 -1.30
C VAL A 22 5.33 0.98 -1.02
N GLN A 23 5.09 0.67 0.25
CA GLN A 23 4.77 -0.70 0.63
C GLN A 23 3.43 -1.14 0.03
N LEU A 24 2.47 -0.22 0.03
CA LEU A 24 1.16 -0.51 -0.54
C LEU A 24 1.28 -0.92 -2.01
N ARG A 25 2.08 -0.18 -2.76
CA ARG A 25 2.26 -0.49 -4.17
C ARG A 25 2.86 -1.88 -4.35
N LYS A 26 3.83 -2.21 -3.51
CA LYS A 26 4.44 -3.53 -3.59
C LYS A 26 3.42 -4.62 -3.29
N ASP A 27 2.59 -4.39 -2.29
CA ASP A 27 1.56 -5.36 -1.94
C ASP A 27 0.56 -5.53 -3.07
N VAL A 28 0.17 -4.41 -3.69
CA VAL A 28 -0.77 -4.46 -4.80
C VAL A 28 -0.17 -5.23 -5.98
N GLU A 29 1.12 -5.03 -6.21
CA GLU A 29 1.80 -5.73 -7.30
C GLU A 29 1.80 -7.24 -7.09
N LYS A 30 1.79 -7.66 -5.84
CA LYS A 30 1.80 -9.07 -5.52
C LYS A 30 0.45 -9.73 -5.75
N CYS A 31 -0.59 -8.94 -5.85
CA CYS A 31 -1.92 -9.46 -6.07
C CYS A 31 -2.03 -10.09 -7.45
N LYS A 32 -2.58 -11.28 -7.51
CA LYS A 32 -2.67 -12.02 -8.76
C LYS A 32 -4.07 -11.97 -9.38
N ASP A 33 -5.06 -11.67 -8.56
CA ASP A 33 -6.43 -11.59 -9.07
C ASP A 33 -7.24 -10.59 -8.26
N MET A 34 -8.49 -10.41 -8.68
CA MET A 34 -9.34 -9.41 -8.06
C MET A 34 -9.66 -9.75 -6.60
N GLY A 35 -9.70 -11.04 -6.29
CA GLY A 35 -9.93 -11.45 -4.90
C GLY A 35 -8.85 -10.95 -3.98
N GLU A 36 -7.61 -11.06 -4.42
CA GLU A 36 -6.48 -10.58 -3.65
C GLU A 36 -6.57 -9.07 -3.45
N ILE A 37 -6.95 -8.37 -4.52
CA ILE A 37 -7.09 -6.92 -4.47
C ILE A 37 -8.13 -6.53 -3.42
N GLY A 38 -9.27 -7.21 -3.43
CA GLY A 38 -10.33 -6.92 -2.47
C GLY A 38 -9.89 -7.12 -1.03
N LYS A 39 -9.20 -8.21 -0.79
CA LYS A 39 -8.72 -8.49 0.57
C LYS A 39 -7.74 -7.43 1.04
N LEU A 40 -6.80 -7.07 0.18
CA LEU A 40 -5.82 -6.05 0.53
C LEU A 40 -6.48 -4.71 0.77
N LYS A 41 -7.46 -4.38 -0.07
CA LYS A 41 -8.18 -3.12 0.05
C LYS A 41 -8.85 -3.02 1.41
N ILE A 42 -9.56 -4.06 1.80
CA ILE A 42 -10.25 -4.09 3.09
C ILE A 42 -9.23 -3.95 4.21
N ARG A 43 -8.14 -4.67 4.10
CA ARG A 43 -7.10 -4.64 5.13
C ARG A 43 -6.57 -3.22 5.32
N ILE A 44 -6.28 -2.54 4.21
CA ILE A 44 -5.75 -1.19 4.27
C ILE A 44 -6.75 -0.25 4.93
N TYR A 45 -8.01 -0.31 4.52
CA TYR A 45 -9.01 0.60 5.06
C TYR A 45 -9.33 0.32 6.52
N MET A 46 -9.19 -0.91 6.96
CA MET A 46 -9.50 -1.25 8.34
C MET A 46 -8.32 -1.02 9.28
N ASN A 47 -7.12 -1.21 8.81
CA ASN A 47 -5.94 -1.10 9.66
C ASN A 47 -5.32 0.28 9.69
N TYR A 48 -5.64 1.12 8.71
CA TYR A 48 -5.06 2.44 8.61
C TYR A 48 -6.13 3.49 8.57
N LYS A 49 -5.86 4.61 9.23
CA LYS A 49 -6.75 5.76 9.16
C LYS A 49 -6.20 6.69 8.09
N ILE A 50 -6.83 6.67 6.94
CA ILE A 50 -6.37 7.49 5.83
C ILE A 50 -7.35 8.63 5.61
N THR A 51 -6.79 9.74 5.15
CA THR A 51 -7.60 10.92 4.85
C THR A 51 -8.27 10.76 3.49
N GLU A 52 -9.14 11.72 3.20
CA GLU A 52 -9.81 11.72 1.90
C GLU A 52 -8.79 11.78 0.77
N ALA A 53 -7.79 12.64 0.94
CA ALA A 53 -6.76 12.78 -0.08
C ALA A 53 -6.00 11.47 -0.26
N GLN A 54 -5.65 10.83 0.84
CA GLN A 54 -4.94 9.56 0.78
C GLN A 54 -5.83 8.48 0.15
N THR A 55 -7.11 8.51 0.47
CA THR A 55 -8.04 7.55 -0.09
C THR A 55 -8.06 7.62 -1.61
N LYS A 56 -8.02 8.83 -2.15
CA LYS A 56 -8.00 8.99 -3.60
C LYS A 56 -6.76 8.35 -4.21
N VAL A 57 -5.62 8.53 -3.56
CA VAL A 57 -4.38 7.91 -4.04
C VAL A 57 -4.46 6.41 -3.98
N VAL A 58 -4.96 5.89 -2.85
CA VAL A 58 -5.11 4.45 -2.67
C VAL A 58 -6.02 3.87 -3.74
N LYS A 59 -7.16 4.52 -3.97
CA LYS A 59 -8.08 4.06 -4.99
C LYS A 59 -7.41 4.01 -6.36
N GLY A 60 -6.64 5.03 -6.69
CA GLY A 60 -5.95 5.06 -7.97
C GLY A 60 -5.00 3.89 -8.13
N ILE A 61 -4.27 3.59 -7.08
CA ILE A 61 -3.32 2.48 -7.12
C ILE A 61 -4.06 1.16 -7.36
N PHE A 62 -5.14 0.94 -6.63
CA PHE A 62 -5.91 -0.28 -6.78
C PHE A 62 -6.59 -0.37 -8.14
N GLU A 63 -7.17 0.74 -8.58
CA GLU A 63 -7.85 0.74 -9.87
C GLU A 63 -6.89 0.40 -11.01
N LYS A 64 -5.70 0.94 -10.95
CA LYS A 64 -4.72 0.66 -11.98
C LYS A 64 -4.43 -0.84 -12.06
N LYS A 65 -4.26 -1.45 -10.90
CA LYS A 65 -3.99 -2.89 -10.86
C LYS A 65 -5.18 -3.70 -11.30
N GLU A 66 -6.37 -3.30 -10.86
CA GLU A 66 -7.59 -4.00 -11.27
C GLU A 66 -7.75 -3.97 -12.78
N LYS A 67 -7.45 -2.83 -13.38
CA LYS A 67 -7.54 -2.70 -14.82
C LYS A 67 -6.62 -3.68 -15.52
N GLU A 68 -5.41 -3.79 -15.00
CA GLU A 68 -4.45 -4.73 -15.59
C GLU A 68 -4.94 -6.16 -15.50
N LEU A 69 -5.50 -6.51 -14.35
CA LEU A 69 -6.00 -7.85 -14.15
C LEU A 69 -7.21 -8.15 -15.03
N LYS A 70 -8.04 -7.15 -15.25
CA LYS A 70 -9.22 -7.33 -16.08
C LYS A 70 -8.87 -7.49 -17.55
N ASN A 71 -7.79 -6.86 -17.96
CA ASN A 71 -7.41 -6.91 -19.38
C ASN A 71 -6.74 -8.21 -19.77
N GLU A 72 -6.64 -9.10 -18.82
CA GLU A 72 -6.13 -10.40 -19.13
C GLU A 72 -7.07 -11.16 -20.05
#